data_0f46ff4c4ada02460431bdb916a0c02a
#
_entry.id   0f46ff4c4ada02460431bdb916a0c02a
#
_cell.length_a   1.000
_cell.length_b   1.000
_cell.length_c   1.000
_cell.angle_alpha   90.00
_cell.angle_beta   90.00
_cell.angle_gamma   90.00
#
_symmetry.space_group_name_H-M   'P 1'
#
loop_
_entity.id
_entity.type
_entity.pdbx_description
1 polymer ?
#
loop_
_entity_poly.entity_id
_entity_poly.type
_entity_poly.pdbx_seq_one_letter_code
_entity_poly.pdbx_strand_id
1 'polypeptide(L)'
;MTETMKATHPVIANPQVTRHIMKAFNLRAAKKLGQNFLVDAGIVQGIVDAAGAGPEDNILEIGPGIGTLTQGLAESGANVIAVELDKKLPAVLAHTLEGYDNVTIVPGDILKVNIPELMGHKHFKVAANLPYYITTPILMALLEQHLPISILVTMVQKEVALRMIAQPGSKIYGALSVAVQYYTRPHIAFDVPPRSFIPAPEVDSVVIVCDVREKPAVAVKNEKMFFRVVKAAFGQRRKTIANAMKGAGFLQDDIQAAFAKCNLDSQRRGETFSLEEFGILADAMVKE
;
A
#
# COMPACT_ATOMS: atom_id res chain seq x y z
N MET A 1 -30.51 27.67 -21.62
CA MET A 1 -29.73 26.55 -21.05
C MET A 1 -28.38 26.59 -21.74
N THR A 2 -27.40 27.21 -21.11
CA THR A 2 -26.02 27.30 -21.60
C THR A 2 -25.29 26.04 -21.10
N GLU A 3 -25.07 25.07 -22.01
CA GLU A 3 -24.07 24.02 -21.78
C GLU A 3 -22.71 24.70 -21.60
N THR A 4 -22.25 24.71 -20.37
CA THR A 4 -20.88 25.07 -20.06
C THR A 4 -20.00 23.96 -20.67
N MET A 5 -19.36 24.25 -21.81
CA MET A 5 -18.31 23.37 -22.33
C MET A 5 -17.28 23.19 -21.25
N LYS A 6 -17.22 21.97 -20.64
CA LYS A 6 -16.10 21.59 -19.77
C LYS A 6 -14.84 21.73 -20.62
N ALA A 7 -13.92 22.57 -20.20
CA ALA A 7 -12.61 22.65 -20.79
C ALA A 7 -12.02 21.25 -20.78
N THR A 8 -11.73 20.67 -21.95
CA THR A 8 -11.10 19.36 -22.04
C THR A 8 -9.64 19.54 -21.66
N HIS A 9 -9.33 19.19 -20.42
CA HIS A 9 -7.93 19.16 -19.98
C HIS A 9 -7.16 18.12 -20.78
N PRO A 10 -5.90 18.39 -21.15
CA PRO A 10 -5.08 17.39 -21.82
C PRO A 10 -4.88 16.20 -20.90
N VAL A 11 -5.01 14.98 -21.44
CA VAL A 11 -4.81 13.74 -20.71
C VAL A 11 -3.34 13.64 -20.29
N ILE A 12 -3.07 13.76 -18.98
CA ILE A 12 -1.70 13.72 -18.42
C ILE A 12 -1.09 12.34 -18.66
N ALA A 13 -1.90 11.28 -18.59
CA ALA A 13 -1.52 9.89 -18.87
C ALA A 13 -1.19 9.65 -20.37
N ASN A 14 -0.35 10.50 -20.92
CA ASN A 14 0.11 10.44 -22.32
C ASN A 14 1.62 10.75 -22.36
N PRO A 15 2.44 9.92 -23.05
CA PRO A 15 3.89 10.12 -23.11
C PRO A 15 4.33 11.48 -23.64
N GLN A 16 3.60 12.06 -24.59
CA GLN A 16 3.94 13.38 -25.16
C GLN A 16 3.61 14.50 -24.18
N VAL A 17 2.43 14.45 -23.56
CA VAL A 17 1.98 15.42 -22.54
C VAL A 17 2.91 15.37 -21.32
N THR A 18 3.21 14.18 -20.80
CA THR A 18 4.15 14.01 -19.69
C THR A 18 5.53 14.61 -20.01
N ARG A 19 6.10 14.33 -21.20
CA ARG A 19 7.39 14.94 -21.59
C ARG A 19 7.31 16.46 -21.74
N HIS A 20 6.19 16.98 -22.23
CA HIS A 20 5.96 18.42 -22.32
C HIS A 20 5.97 19.08 -20.93
N ILE A 21 5.21 18.51 -19.96
CA ILE A 21 5.18 18.96 -18.57
C ILE A 21 6.58 18.91 -17.97
N MET A 22 7.29 17.78 -18.11
CA MET A 22 8.65 17.64 -17.60
C MET A 22 9.60 18.71 -18.15
N LYS A 23 9.48 19.03 -19.45
CA LYS A 23 10.29 20.08 -20.08
C LYS A 23 9.91 21.48 -19.60
N ALA A 24 8.61 21.79 -19.57
CA ALA A 24 8.09 23.11 -19.16
C ALA A 24 8.52 23.49 -17.74
N PHE A 25 8.51 22.52 -16.82
CA PHE A 25 8.90 22.71 -15.41
C PHE A 25 10.35 22.32 -15.11
N ASN A 26 11.17 22.02 -16.11
CA ASN A 26 12.56 21.54 -15.95
C ASN A 26 12.65 20.38 -14.94
N LEU A 27 11.69 19.45 -15.01
CA LEU A 27 11.63 18.29 -14.11
C LEU A 27 12.56 17.19 -14.61
N ARG A 28 13.27 16.61 -13.64
CA ARG A 28 13.97 15.33 -13.81
C ARG A 28 13.45 14.37 -12.76
N ALA A 29 13.05 13.17 -13.18
CA ALA A 29 12.64 12.14 -12.26
C ALA A 29 13.71 11.95 -11.16
N ALA A 30 13.30 12.14 -9.92
CA ALA A 30 14.22 12.07 -8.78
C ALA A 30 14.50 10.59 -8.44
N LYS A 31 15.65 10.07 -8.90
CA LYS A 31 16.07 8.69 -8.62
C LYS A 31 16.02 8.33 -7.13
N LYS A 32 16.40 9.29 -6.25
CA LYS A 32 16.32 9.10 -4.78
C LYS A 32 14.90 8.90 -4.25
N LEU A 33 13.91 9.41 -4.96
CA LEU A 33 12.49 9.25 -4.62
C LEU A 33 11.82 8.14 -5.44
N GLY A 34 12.58 7.40 -6.26
CA GLY A 34 12.03 6.30 -7.06
C GLY A 34 10.92 6.73 -8.04
N GLN A 35 10.97 7.97 -8.53
CA GLN A 35 9.93 8.54 -9.39
C GLN A 35 9.91 7.89 -10.76
N ASN A 36 8.76 7.28 -11.10
CA ASN A 36 8.41 6.79 -12.42
C ASN A 36 6.99 7.30 -12.72
N PHE A 37 6.88 8.26 -13.65
CA PHE A 37 5.61 8.87 -13.99
C PHE A 37 4.80 7.95 -14.90
N LEU A 38 3.59 7.62 -14.51
CA LEU A 38 2.66 6.82 -15.29
C LEU A 38 2.23 7.62 -16.54
N VAL A 39 2.22 6.96 -17.71
CA VAL A 39 1.93 7.59 -19.03
C VAL A 39 0.92 6.80 -19.85
N ASP A 40 0.13 5.96 -19.20
CA ASP A 40 -0.81 5.03 -19.82
C ASP A 40 -2.22 5.26 -19.25
N ALA A 41 -3.10 5.84 -20.06
CA ALA A 41 -4.47 6.17 -19.65
C ALA A 41 -5.30 4.92 -19.33
N GLY A 42 -5.04 3.79 -20.00
CA GLY A 42 -5.72 2.53 -19.71
C GLY A 42 -5.38 1.99 -18.32
N ILE A 43 -4.12 2.15 -17.89
CA ILE A 43 -3.70 1.79 -16.53
C ILE A 43 -4.34 2.72 -15.49
N VAL A 44 -4.39 4.04 -15.75
CA VAL A 44 -5.08 4.99 -14.86
C VAL A 44 -6.54 4.60 -14.70
N GLN A 45 -7.26 4.37 -15.80
CA GLN A 45 -8.67 3.94 -15.75
C GLN A 45 -8.83 2.63 -14.98
N GLY A 46 -7.96 1.64 -15.22
CA GLY A 46 -7.99 0.39 -14.48
C GLY A 46 -7.82 0.55 -12.97
N ILE A 47 -7.00 1.52 -12.51
CA ILE A 47 -6.85 1.84 -11.07
C ILE A 47 -8.12 2.51 -10.54
N VAL A 48 -8.71 3.46 -11.28
CA VAL A 48 -9.96 4.14 -10.92
C VAL A 48 -11.10 3.13 -10.78
N ASP A 49 -11.22 2.21 -11.75
CA ASP A 49 -12.23 1.14 -11.75
C ASP A 49 -12.01 0.16 -10.57
N ALA A 50 -10.76 -0.26 -10.34
CA ALA A 50 -10.41 -1.16 -9.24
C ALA A 50 -10.69 -0.53 -7.86
N ALA A 51 -10.55 0.79 -7.73
CA ALA A 51 -10.91 1.54 -6.53
C ALA A 51 -12.44 1.74 -6.42
N GLY A 52 -13.19 1.50 -7.50
CA GLY A 52 -14.61 1.85 -7.58
C GLY A 52 -14.82 3.32 -7.25
N ALA A 53 -13.94 4.20 -7.78
CA ALA A 53 -13.97 5.62 -7.47
C ALA A 53 -15.19 6.32 -8.08
N GLY A 54 -15.86 7.15 -7.29
CA GLY A 54 -17.06 7.88 -7.72
C GLY A 54 -17.37 9.11 -6.86
N PRO A 55 -18.45 9.84 -7.17
CA PRO A 55 -18.76 11.15 -6.54
C PRO A 55 -18.94 11.13 -5.03
N GLU A 56 -19.33 9.99 -4.46
CA GLU A 56 -19.55 9.85 -3.02
C GLU A 56 -18.27 9.49 -2.24
N ASP A 57 -17.14 9.28 -2.96
CA ASP A 57 -15.93 8.78 -2.36
C ASP A 57 -14.98 9.90 -1.93
N ASN A 58 -14.35 9.70 -0.76
CA ASN A 58 -13.14 10.42 -0.38
C ASN A 58 -11.94 9.52 -0.67
N ILE A 59 -10.96 10.01 -1.40
CA ILE A 59 -9.78 9.25 -1.79
C ILE A 59 -8.52 9.94 -1.30
N LEU A 60 -7.71 9.19 -0.56
CA LEU A 60 -6.34 9.59 -0.24
C LEU A 60 -5.42 9.06 -1.33
N GLU A 61 -4.82 9.96 -2.09
CA GLU A 61 -3.75 9.62 -3.02
C GLU A 61 -2.39 9.86 -2.38
N ILE A 62 -1.47 8.91 -2.56
CA ILE A 62 -0.12 9.00 -2.02
C ILE A 62 0.88 9.12 -3.15
N GLY A 63 1.58 10.26 -3.22
CA GLY A 63 2.55 10.55 -4.27
C GLY A 63 1.90 10.80 -5.63
N PRO A 64 1.11 11.88 -5.79
CA PRO A 64 0.44 12.21 -7.05
C PRO A 64 1.42 12.45 -8.22
N GLY A 65 2.68 12.76 -7.92
CA GLY A 65 3.69 13.04 -8.92
C GLY A 65 3.32 14.29 -9.74
N ILE A 66 3.10 14.13 -11.03
CA ILE A 66 2.65 15.21 -11.92
C ILE A 66 1.12 15.28 -12.08
N GLY A 67 0.37 14.50 -11.29
CA GLY A 67 -1.09 14.51 -11.28
C GLY A 67 -1.76 13.48 -12.21
N THR A 68 -1.02 12.49 -12.71
CA THR A 68 -1.53 11.53 -13.70
C THR A 68 -2.69 10.68 -13.14
N LEU A 69 -2.51 10.06 -11.98
CA LEU A 69 -3.58 9.28 -11.34
C LEU A 69 -4.61 10.21 -10.73
N THR A 70 -4.18 11.33 -10.15
CA THR A 70 -5.05 12.37 -9.57
C THR A 70 -6.11 12.83 -10.58
N GLN A 71 -5.71 13.08 -11.83
CA GLN A 71 -6.65 13.47 -12.90
C GLN A 71 -7.75 12.42 -13.08
N GLY A 72 -7.40 11.15 -13.23
CA GLY A 72 -8.38 10.08 -13.40
C GLY A 72 -9.34 9.94 -12.20
N LEU A 73 -8.80 10.05 -10.98
CA LEU A 73 -9.60 10.04 -9.74
C LEU A 73 -10.53 11.26 -9.66
N ALA A 74 -10.05 12.45 -10.02
CA ALA A 74 -10.86 13.67 -10.04
C ALA A 74 -11.99 13.60 -11.09
N GLU A 75 -11.70 13.06 -12.26
CA GLU A 75 -12.67 12.89 -13.37
C GLU A 75 -13.76 11.86 -13.03
N SER A 76 -13.52 10.91 -12.11
CA SER A 76 -14.56 10.03 -11.57
C SER A 76 -15.58 10.76 -10.69
N GLY A 77 -15.31 12.01 -10.32
CA GLY A 77 -16.11 12.83 -9.40
C GLY A 77 -15.74 12.69 -7.93
N ALA A 78 -14.81 11.81 -7.59
CA ALA A 78 -14.38 11.60 -6.20
C ALA A 78 -13.71 12.86 -5.62
N ASN A 79 -13.82 13.06 -4.31
CA ASN A 79 -13.06 14.07 -3.57
C ASN A 79 -11.66 13.51 -3.29
N VAL A 80 -10.63 14.10 -3.89
CA VAL A 80 -9.25 13.60 -3.83
C VAL A 80 -8.40 14.50 -2.92
N ILE A 81 -7.78 13.89 -1.92
CA ILE A 81 -6.73 14.52 -1.12
C ILE A 81 -5.42 13.82 -1.45
N ALA A 82 -4.48 14.54 -2.05
CA ALA A 82 -3.22 13.99 -2.53
C ALA A 82 -2.03 14.51 -1.71
N VAL A 83 -1.27 13.61 -1.09
CA VAL A 83 -0.10 13.96 -0.26
C VAL A 83 1.18 13.78 -1.07
N GLU A 84 1.95 14.88 -1.26
CA GLU A 84 3.18 14.90 -2.06
C GLU A 84 4.40 15.27 -1.23
N LEU A 85 5.43 14.42 -1.29
CA LEU A 85 6.70 14.60 -0.57
C LEU A 85 7.67 15.54 -1.29
N ASP A 86 7.69 15.51 -2.62
CA ASP A 86 8.62 16.32 -3.41
C ASP A 86 8.16 17.78 -3.50
N LYS A 87 8.90 18.66 -2.82
CA LYS A 87 8.61 20.10 -2.75
C LYS A 87 8.58 20.83 -4.10
N LYS A 88 9.03 20.18 -5.18
CA LYS A 88 9.03 20.73 -6.54
C LYS A 88 7.70 20.50 -7.25
N LEU A 89 6.95 19.47 -6.85
CA LEU A 89 5.75 19.05 -7.56
C LEU A 89 4.48 19.86 -7.25
N PRO A 90 4.29 20.50 -6.09
CA PRO A 90 3.08 21.30 -5.85
C PRO A 90 2.81 22.37 -6.92
N ALA A 91 3.85 23.05 -7.43
CA ALA A 91 3.69 24.04 -8.51
C ALA A 91 3.28 23.39 -9.84
N VAL A 92 3.76 22.18 -10.10
CA VAL A 92 3.38 21.39 -11.29
C VAL A 92 1.93 20.95 -11.16
N LEU A 93 1.55 20.42 -10.01
CA LEU A 93 0.20 19.95 -9.70
C LEU A 93 -0.83 21.09 -9.79
N ALA A 94 -0.49 22.29 -9.30
CA ALA A 94 -1.35 23.46 -9.44
C ALA A 94 -1.64 23.82 -10.90
N HIS A 95 -0.69 23.54 -11.82
CA HIS A 95 -0.88 23.76 -13.26
C HIS A 95 -1.61 22.59 -13.93
N THR A 96 -1.19 21.34 -13.65
CA THR A 96 -1.73 20.15 -14.34
C THR A 96 -3.15 19.81 -13.91
N LEU A 97 -3.54 20.23 -12.72
CA LEU A 97 -4.86 19.98 -12.10
C LEU A 97 -5.69 21.27 -11.99
N GLU A 98 -5.32 22.33 -12.73
CA GLU A 98 -6.09 23.56 -12.77
C GLU A 98 -7.54 23.26 -13.23
N GLY A 99 -8.54 23.77 -12.48
CA GLY A 99 -9.96 23.54 -12.76
C GLY A 99 -10.58 22.28 -12.18
N TYR A 100 -9.82 21.47 -11.44
CA TYR A 100 -10.38 20.36 -10.64
C TYR A 100 -10.65 20.84 -9.21
N ASP A 101 -11.86 21.34 -8.93
CA ASP A 101 -12.25 21.87 -7.60
C ASP A 101 -12.39 20.76 -6.54
N ASN A 102 -12.44 19.49 -6.96
CA ASN A 102 -12.52 18.32 -6.09
C ASN A 102 -11.16 17.71 -5.71
N VAL A 103 -10.05 18.43 -5.96
CA VAL A 103 -8.69 17.99 -5.63
C VAL A 103 -8.03 18.94 -4.62
N THR A 104 -7.47 18.36 -3.58
CA THR A 104 -6.65 19.09 -2.59
C THR A 104 -5.25 18.50 -2.54
N ILE A 105 -4.23 19.32 -2.81
CA ILE A 105 -2.82 18.92 -2.71
C ILE A 105 -2.25 19.30 -1.36
N VAL A 106 -1.68 18.33 -0.65
CA VAL A 106 -1.07 18.50 0.67
C VAL A 106 0.44 18.19 0.58
N PRO A 107 1.31 19.20 0.65
CA PRO A 107 2.75 18.95 0.74
C PRO A 107 3.11 18.27 2.06
N GLY A 108 3.72 17.09 2.01
CA GLY A 108 4.07 16.37 3.25
C GLY A 108 4.61 14.97 3.03
N ASP A 109 5.10 14.38 4.12
CA ASP A 109 5.50 12.98 4.20
C ASP A 109 4.32 12.16 4.75
N ILE A 110 3.76 11.27 3.97
CA ILE A 110 2.60 10.44 4.35
C ILE A 110 2.82 9.68 5.67
N LEU A 111 4.06 9.32 5.99
CA LEU A 111 4.40 8.65 7.25
C LEU A 111 4.37 9.59 8.47
N LYS A 112 4.21 10.89 8.27
CA LYS A 112 4.20 11.94 9.33
C LYS A 112 2.92 12.75 9.36
N VAL A 113 2.12 12.69 8.30
CA VAL A 113 0.84 13.40 8.22
C VAL A 113 -0.17 12.76 9.18
N ASN A 114 -0.96 13.59 9.85
CA ASN A 114 -2.11 13.14 10.64
C ASN A 114 -3.26 12.80 9.69
N ILE A 115 -3.29 11.55 9.22
CA ILE A 115 -4.27 11.07 8.21
C ILE A 115 -5.71 11.18 8.74
N PRO A 116 -6.05 10.81 9.98
CA PRO A 116 -7.41 11.00 10.52
C PRO A 116 -7.91 12.44 10.41
N GLU A 117 -7.09 13.39 10.81
CA GLU A 117 -7.44 14.82 10.74
C GLU A 117 -7.57 15.27 9.27
N LEU A 118 -6.63 14.85 8.41
CA LEU A 118 -6.61 15.19 7.00
C LEU A 118 -7.88 14.70 6.28
N MET A 119 -8.33 13.47 6.59
CA MET A 119 -9.53 12.86 6.00
C MET A 119 -10.82 13.22 6.76
N GLY A 120 -10.77 14.11 7.75
CA GLY A 120 -11.93 14.55 8.53
C GLY A 120 -12.64 13.42 9.26
N HIS A 121 -11.92 12.38 9.68
CA HIS A 121 -12.42 11.18 10.35
C HIS A 121 -13.51 10.40 9.57
N LYS A 122 -13.61 10.62 8.26
CA LYS A 122 -14.54 9.94 7.37
C LYS A 122 -13.96 8.62 6.85
N HIS A 123 -14.83 7.74 6.37
CA HIS A 123 -14.39 6.60 5.56
C HIS A 123 -13.78 7.09 4.25
N PHE A 124 -12.71 6.43 3.84
CA PHE A 124 -12.01 6.79 2.61
C PHE A 124 -11.37 5.56 1.93
N LYS A 125 -11.04 5.75 0.68
CA LYS A 125 -10.26 4.82 -0.12
C LYS A 125 -8.84 5.32 -0.28
N VAL A 126 -7.90 4.42 -0.55
CA VAL A 126 -6.52 4.79 -0.87
C VAL A 126 -6.20 4.37 -2.29
N ALA A 127 -5.67 5.28 -3.10
CA ALA A 127 -5.13 4.99 -4.41
C ALA A 127 -3.69 5.51 -4.51
N ALA A 128 -2.76 4.74 -5.05
CA ALA A 128 -1.38 5.18 -5.13
C ALA A 128 -0.55 4.47 -6.20
N ASN A 129 0.33 5.24 -6.85
CA ASN A 129 1.48 4.71 -7.55
C ASN A 129 2.72 4.85 -6.64
N LEU A 130 2.94 3.86 -5.77
CA LEU A 130 3.93 3.97 -4.70
C LEU A 130 5.37 3.81 -5.22
N PRO A 131 6.30 4.67 -4.74
CA PRO A 131 7.73 4.44 -4.97
C PRO A 131 8.18 3.11 -4.35
N TYR A 132 8.90 2.30 -5.11
CA TYR A 132 9.21 0.90 -4.75
C TYR A 132 9.97 0.75 -3.44
N TYR A 133 10.87 1.69 -3.13
CA TYR A 133 11.72 1.62 -1.92
C TYR A 133 10.96 1.83 -0.61
N ILE A 134 9.75 2.44 -0.65
CA ILE A 134 8.99 2.81 0.54
C ILE A 134 7.59 2.16 0.58
N THR A 135 7.25 1.33 -0.40
CA THR A 135 5.94 0.66 -0.50
C THR A 135 5.56 -0.06 0.79
N THR A 136 6.42 -0.97 1.28
CA THR A 136 6.13 -1.74 2.50
C THR A 136 5.95 -0.86 3.75
N PRO A 137 6.83 0.11 4.06
CA PRO A 137 6.60 1.04 5.16
C PRO A 137 5.28 1.80 5.09
N ILE A 138 4.88 2.28 3.90
CA ILE A 138 3.62 3.01 3.73
C ILE A 138 2.42 2.08 3.97
N LEU A 139 2.39 0.91 3.34
CA LEU A 139 1.32 -0.06 3.52
C LEU A 139 1.14 -0.44 5.00
N MET A 140 2.23 -0.74 5.69
CA MET A 140 2.19 -1.09 7.11
C MET A 140 1.69 0.07 7.97
N ALA A 141 2.18 1.30 7.72
CA ALA A 141 1.74 2.47 8.47
C ALA A 141 0.23 2.76 8.30
N LEU A 142 -0.34 2.51 7.12
CA LEU A 142 -1.77 2.66 6.87
C LEU A 142 -2.60 1.58 7.59
N LEU A 143 -2.14 0.33 7.56
CA LEU A 143 -2.88 -0.81 8.11
C LEU A 143 -2.81 -0.88 9.64
N GLU A 144 -1.64 -0.60 10.24
CA GLU A 144 -1.44 -0.66 11.70
C GLU A 144 -2.14 0.48 12.46
N GLN A 145 -2.52 1.56 11.79
CA GLN A 145 -3.24 2.67 12.43
C GLN A 145 -4.75 2.45 12.55
N HIS A 146 -5.28 1.32 12.05
CA HIS A 146 -6.72 1.03 12.07
C HIS A 146 -7.59 2.17 11.52
N LEU A 147 -7.11 2.81 10.45
CA LEU A 147 -7.81 3.90 9.78
C LEU A 147 -9.11 3.40 9.15
N PRO A 148 -10.13 4.24 8.98
CA PRO A 148 -11.39 3.86 8.34
C PRO A 148 -11.24 3.75 6.80
N ILE A 149 -10.27 2.95 6.37
CA ILE A 149 -10.00 2.65 4.96
C ILE A 149 -10.88 1.47 4.55
N SER A 150 -11.64 1.63 3.47
CA SER A 150 -12.44 0.53 2.92
C SER A 150 -11.67 -0.33 1.92
N ILE A 151 -10.85 0.31 1.08
CA ILE A 151 -10.06 -0.35 0.04
C ILE A 151 -8.75 0.39 -0.19
N LEU A 152 -7.71 -0.35 -0.51
CA LEU A 152 -6.37 0.13 -0.82
C LEU A 152 -6.02 -0.40 -2.20
N VAL A 153 -5.92 0.48 -3.19
CA VAL A 153 -5.51 0.14 -4.56
C VAL A 153 -4.15 0.76 -4.83
N THR A 154 -3.14 -0.08 -4.96
CA THR A 154 -1.77 0.42 -5.12
C THR A 154 -1.05 -0.26 -6.26
N MET A 155 -0.24 0.51 -6.97
CA MET A 155 0.70 -0.02 -7.93
C MET A 155 2.03 -0.27 -7.24
N VAL A 156 2.53 -1.49 -7.35
CA VAL A 156 3.74 -1.96 -6.67
C VAL A 156 4.56 -2.86 -7.61
N GLN A 157 5.82 -3.12 -7.26
CA GLN A 157 6.60 -4.14 -7.97
C GLN A 157 5.92 -5.51 -7.89
N LYS A 158 5.94 -6.26 -8.99
CA LYS A 158 5.32 -7.59 -9.08
C LYS A 158 5.80 -8.53 -7.97
N GLU A 159 7.09 -8.52 -7.65
CA GLU A 159 7.64 -9.32 -6.55
C GLU A 159 7.00 -8.98 -5.19
N VAL A 160 6.78 -7.70 -4.91
CA VAL A 160 6.16 -7.26 -3.66
C VAL A 160 4.71 -7.73 -3.59
N ALA A 161 3.94 -7.58 -4.67
CA ALA A 161 2.57 -8.06 -4.73
C ALA A 161 2.47 -9.59 -4.53
N LEU A 162 3.34 -10.35 -5.20
CA LEU A 162 3.39 -11.81 -5.02
C LEU A 162 3.70 -12.21 -3.58
N ARG A 163 4.53 -11.45 -2.88
CA ARG A 163 4.77 -11.65 -1.44
C ARG A 163 3.55 -11.31 -0.60
N MET A 164 2.78 -10.28 -0.95
CA MET A 164 1.56 -9.90 -0.22
C MET A 164 0.49 -10.99 -0.26
N ILE A 165 0.33 -11.66 -1.42
CA ILE A 165 -0.68 -12.71 -1.62
C ILE A 165 -0.15 -14.13 -1.34
N ALA A 166 1.12 -14.28 -0.98
CA ALA A 166 1.75 -15.58 -0.78
C ALA A 166 1.07 -16.40 0.31
N GLN A 167 0.99 -17.72 0.10
CA GLN A 167 0.38 -18.65 1.04
C GLN A 167 1.44 -19.34 1.91
N PRO A 168 1.07 -19.82 3.11
CA PRO A 168 1.94 -20.61 3.97
C PRO A 168 2.61 -21.77 3.21
N GLY A 169 3.87 -22.03 3.52
CA GLY A 169 4.67 -23.06 2.84
C GLY A 169 5.36 -22.61 1.56
N SER A 170 5.04 -21.47 1.00
CA SER A 170 5.74 -20.94 -0.17
C SER A 170 7.04 -20.24 0.23
N LYS A 171 8.04 -20.27 -0.70
CA LYS A 171 9.35 -19.63 -0.47
C LYS A 171 9.29 -18.11 -0.30
N ILE A 172 8.23 -17.47 -0.77
CA ILE A 172 8.05 -16.01 -0.73
C ILE A 172 7.12 -15.55 0.39
N TYR A 173 6.48 -16.50 1.09
CA TYR A 173 5.66 -16.20 2.27
C TYR A 173 6.54 -15.64 3.40
N GLY A 174 6.06 -14.58 4.06
CA GLY A 174 6.83 -13.86 5.06
C GLY A 174 6.00 -12.90 5.89
N ALA A 175 6.68 -12.10 6.71
CA ALA A 175 6.02 -11.14 7.59
C ALA A 175 5.08 -10.17 6.83
N LEU A 176 5.45 -9.76 5.60
CA LEU A 176 4.59 -8.93 4.76
C LEU A 176 3.30 -9.66 4.37
N SER A 177 3.40 -10.95 4.00
CA SER A 177 2.24 -11.77 3.65
C SER A 177 1.27 -11.86 4.82
N VAL A 178 1.79 -12.20 6.01
CA VAL A 178 1.00 -12.29 7.24
C VAL A 178 0.34 -10.96 7.57
N ALA A 179 1.10 -9.86 7.57
CA ALA A 179 0.59 -8.57 7.96
C ALA A 179 -0.51 -8.05 7.02
N VAL A 180 -0.28 -8.12 5.71
CA VAL A 180 -1.28 -7.66 4.73
C VAL A 180 -2.53 -8.53 4.80
N GLN A 181 -2.41 -9.86 4.87
CA GLN A 181 -3.56 -10.77 4.93
C GLN A 181 -4.28 -10.73 6.28
N TYR A 182 -3.62 -10.32 7.34
CA TYR A 182 -4.24 -10.08 8.65
C TYR A 182 -5.27 -8.95 8.58
N TYR A 183 -4.92 -7.84 7.93
CA TYR A 183 -5.79 -6.66 7.83
C TYR A 183 -6.67 -6.64 6.59
N THR A 184 -6.30 -7.36 5.51
CA THR A 184 -6.96 -7.21 4.20
C THR A 184 -7.19 -8.54 3.50
N ARG A 185 -7.91 -8.50 2.35
CA ARG A 185 -7.97 -9.57 1.34
C ARG A 185 -7.26 -9.08 0.09
N PRO A 186 -5.93 -9.33 -0.04
CA PRO A 186 -5.17 -8.83 -1.17
C PRO A 186 -5.38 -9.71 -2.40
N HIS A 187 -5.51 -9.07 -3.58
CA HIS A 187 -5.47 -9.75 -4.87
C HIS A 187 -4.85 -8.86 -5.95
N ILE A 188 -4.20 -9.47 -6.94
CA ILE A 188 -3.66 -8.75 -8.09
C ILE A 188 -4.80 -8.48 -9.05
N ALA A 189 -5.02 -7.20 -9.42
CA ALA A 189 -6.01 -6.82 -10.39
C ALA A 189 -5.49 -7.01 -11.83
N PHE A 190 -4.30 -6.46 -12.13
CA PHE A 190 -3.68 -6.58 -13.45
C PHE A 190 -2.18 -6.23 -13.44
N ASP A 191 -1.48 -6.68 -14.49
CA ASP A 191 -0.06 -6.38 -14.73
C ASP A 191 0.11 -4.98 -15.37
N VAL A 192 1.23 -4.31 -15.02
CA VAL A 192 1.62 -3.01 -15.56
C VAL A 192 3.04 -3.10 -16.10
N PRO A 193 3.22 -3.04 -17.44
CA PRO A 193 4.53 -3.19 -18.05
C PRO A 193 5.39 -1.92 -17.87
N PRO A 194 6.73 -2.05 -17.89
CA PRO A 194 7.65 -0.91 -17.74
C PRO A 194 7.44 0.23 -18.73
N ARG A 195 6.98 -0.07 -19.96
CA ARG A 195 6.70 0.93 -21.01
C ARG A 195 5.59 1.93 -20.63
N SER A 196 4.77 1.60 -19.62
CA SER A 196 3.72 2.49 -19.12
C SER A 196 4.25 3.62 -18.23
N PHE A 197 5.59 3.76 -18.10
CA PHE A 197 6.22 4.78 -17.26
C PHE A 197 7.31 5.58 -17.97
N ILE A 198 7.55 6.79 -17.49
CA ILE A 198 8.71 7.64 -17.83
C ILE A 198 9.37 8.13 -16.53
N PRO A 199 10.67 7.77 -16.27
CA PRO A 199 11.44 6.74 -16.98
C PRO A 199 10.84 5.36 -16.76
N ALA A 200 11.11 4.41 -17.66
CA ALA A 200 10.71 3.03 -17.49
C ALA A 200 11.47 2.38 -16.32
N PRO A 201 10.81 1.69 -15.36
CA PRO A 201 11.47 0.90 -14.35
C PRO A 201 12.12 -0.36 -14.95
N GLU A 202 13.06 -0.95 -14.20
CA GLU A 202 13.77 -2.17 -14.63
C GLU A 202 12.95 -3.46 -14.42
N VAL A 203 11.82 -3.36 -13.69
CA VAL A 203 11.00 -4.51 -13.28
C VAL A 203 9.52 -4.26 -13.60
N ASP A 204 8.78 -5.34 -13.76
CA ASP A 204 7.34 -5.30 -13.94
C ASP A 204 6.64 -4.82 -12.66
N SER A 205 5.55 -4.10 -12.85
CA SER A 205 4.64 -3.67 -11.80
C SER A 205 3.29 -4.38 -11.94
N VAL A 206 2.52 -4.32 -10.88
CA VAL A 206 1.12 -4.75 -10.88
C VAL A 206 0.28 -3.76 -10.07
N VAL A 207 -0.99 -3.69 -10.40
CA VAL A 207 -1.99 -3.09 -9.51
C VAL A 207 -2.51 -4.19 -8.59
N ILE A 208 -2.38 -3.96 -7.29
CA ILE A 208 -2.91 -4.83 -6.25
C ILE A 208 -4.04 -4.11 -5.51
N VAL A 209 -5.10 -4.85 -5.28
CA VAL A 209 -6.26 -4.42 -4.49
C VAL A 209 -6.20 -5.12 -3.14
N CYS A 210 -6.37 -4.36 -2.08
CA CYS A 210 -6.44 -4.85 -0.72
C CYS A 210 -7.77 -4.40 -0.11
N ASP A 211 -8.78 -5.27 -0.12
CA ASP A 211 -10.06 -5.02 0.57
C ASP A 211 -9.80 -5.06 2.07
N VAL A 212 -9.95 -3.93 2.75
CA VAL A 212 -9.68 -3.83 4.18
C VAL A 212 -10.80 -4.54 4.95
N ARG A 213 -10.41 -5.38 5.90
CA ARG A 213 -11.35 -6.15 6.71
C ARG A 213 -11.92 -5.27 7.81
N GLU A 214 -13.22 -5.40 8.12
CA GLU A 214 -13.84 -4.79 9.31
C GLU A 214 -13.24 -5.33 10.62
N LYS A 215 -12.85 -6.60 10.60
CA LYS A 215 -12.15 -7.27 11.71
C LYS A 215 -10.95 -8.03 11.13
N PRO A 216 -9.83 -8.09 11.86
CA PRO A 216 -8.67 -8.88 11.43
C PRO A 216 -9.04 -10.32 11.06
N ALA A 217 -8.24 -10.94 10.18
CA ALA A 217 -8.47 -12.31 9.71
C ALA A 217 -8.50 -13.34 10.84
N VAL A 218 -7.76 -13.08 11.91
CA VAL A 218 -7.75 -13.88 13.15
C VAL A 218 -7.90 -12.95 14.35
N ALA A 219 -8.77 -13.33 15.29
CA ALA A 219 -8.89 -12.63 16.55
C ALA A 219 -7.73 -13.03 17.46
N VAL A 220 -7.05 -12.06 18.07
CA VAL A 220 -5.94 -12.26 18.99
C VAL A 220 -6.12 -11.42 20.25
N LYS A 221 -5.68 -11.92 21.39
CA LYS A 221 -5.73 -11.20 22.68
C LYS A 221 -4.84 -9.94 22.67
N ASN A 222 -3.72 -10.01 21.96
CA ASN A 222 -2.74 -8.92 21.90
C ASN A 222 -2.08 -8.84 20.52
N GLU A 223 -2.49 -7.85 19.72
CA GLU A 223 -1.98 -7.64 18.37
C GLU A 223 -0.47 -7.35 18.35
N LYS A 224 0.03 -6.60 19.33
CA LYS A 224 1.49 -6.33 19.42
C LYS A 224 2.28 -7.62 19.66
N MET A 225 1.74 -8.55 20.46
CA MET A 225 2.36 -9.86 20.65
C MET A 225 2.30 -10.69 19.37
N PHE A 226 1.17 -10.68 18.67
CA PHE A 226 1.01 -11.36 17.37
C PHE A 226 2.11 -10.92 16.39
N PHE A 227 2.26 -9.62 16.13
CA PHE A 227 3.29 -9.13 15.22
C PHE A 227 4.71 -9.32 15.74
N ARG A 228 4.91 -9.33 17.07
CA ARG A 228 6.21 -9.68 17.66
C ARG A 228 6.59 -11.14 17.38
N VAL A 229 5.65 -12.08 17.49
CA VAL A 229 5.84 -13.50 17.16
C VAL A 229 6.11 -13.66 15.66
N VAL A 230 5.30 -13.04 14.80
CA VAL A 230 5.47 -13.05 13.34
C VAL A 230 6.86 -12.51 12.95
N LYS A 231 7.26 -11.36 13.47
CA LYS A 231 8.57 -10.76 13.21
C LYS A 231 9.71 -11.69 13.64
N ALA A 232 9.58 -12.33 14.79
CA ALA A 232 10.57 -13.27 15.28
C ALA A 232 10.68 -14.50 14.36
N ALA A 233 9.54 -15.08 13.96
CA ALA A 233 9.48 -16.26 13.09
C ALA A 233 10.19 -16.06 11.74
N PHE A 234 10.07 -14.86 11.16
CA PHE A 234 10.69 -14.50 9.88
C PHE A 234 12.06 -13.82 9.99
N GLY A 235 12.50 -13.47 11.19
CA GLY A 235 13.81 -12.86 11.43
C GLY A 235 14.99 -13.79 11.14
N GLN A 236 14.78 -15.11 11.26
CA GLN A 236 15.81 -16.13 11.01
C GLN A 236 15.23 -17.30 10.20
N ARG A 237 14.95 -17.08 8.91
CA ARG A 237 14.24 -18.02 8.02
C ARG A 237 14.76 -19.46 7.99
N ARG A 238 16.07 -19.68 8.19
CA ARG A 238 16.68 -21.02 8.19
C ARG A 238 16.54 -21.79 9.51
N LYS A 239 16.03 -21.14 10.55
CA LYS A 239 15.85 -21.75 11.88
C LYS A 239 14.42 -22.25 12.07
N THR A 240 14.24 -23.18 13.00
CA THR A 240 12.90 -23.54 13.50
C THR A 240 12.28 -22.33 14.18
N ILE A 241 10.95 -22.29 14.25
CA ILE A 241 10.24 -21.16 14.85
C ILE A 241 10.63 -20.95 16.33
N ALA A 242 10.81 -22.02 17.11
CA ALA A 242 11.28 -21.91 18.49
C ALA A 242 12.66 -21.26 18.60
N ASN A 243 13.61 -21.67 17.73
CA ASN A 243 14.94 -21.09 17.70
C ASN A 243 14.94 -19.63 17.20
N ALA A 244 14.08 -19.30 16.25
CA ALA A 244 13.91 -17.94 15.76
C ALA A 244 13.35 -17.02 16.85
N MET A 245 12.33 -17.47 17.60
CA MET A 245 11.76 -16.75 18.74
C MET A 245 12.79 -16.55 19.86
N LYS A 246 13.56 -17.58 20.20
CA LYS A 246 14.66 -17.46 21.17
C LYS A 246 15.68 -16.41 20.72
N GLY A 247 16.08 -16.44 19.46
CA GLY A 247 16.99 -15.44 18.87
C GLY A 247 16.43 -14.02 18.86
N ALA A 248 15.11 -13.85 18.93
CA ALA A 248 14.41 -12.58 19.04
C ALA A 248 14.13 -12.13 20.47
N GLY A 249 14.71 -12.84 21.48
CA GLY A 249 14.65 -12.46 22.90
C GLY A 249 13.42 -12.96 23.65
N PHE A 250 12.71 -13.98 23.15
CA PHE A 250 11.71 -14.69 23.94
C PHE A 250 12.41 -15.69 24.88
N LEU A 251 11.89 -15.84 26.11
CA LEU A 251 12.43 -16.78 27.07
C LEU A 251 12.16 -18.23 26.65
N GLN A 252 13.12 -19.12 26.86
CA GLN A 252 13.02 -20.52 26.44
C GLN A 252 11.83 -21.24 27.09
N ASP A 253 11.60 -21.00 28.36
CA ASP A 253 10.52 -21.65 29.13
C ASP A 253 9.14 -21.16 28.66
N ASP A 254 9.01 -19.86 28.33
CA ASP A 254 7.77 -19.30 27.77
C ASP A 254 7.46 -19.91 26.40
N ILE A 255 8.49 -20.08 25.53
CA ILE A 255 8.35 -20.73 24.24
C ILE A 255 7.85 -22.17 24.40
N GLN A 256 8.50 -22.96 25.26
CA GLN A 256 8.13 -24.37 25.49
C GLN A 256 6.70 -24.48 26.00
N ALA A 257 6.34 -23.68 27.02
CA ALA A 257 4.99 -23.64 27.57
C ALA A 257 3.93 -23.26 26.52
N ALA A 258 4.21 -22.25 25.69
CA ALA A 258 3.29 -21.82 24.63
C ALA A 258 3.07 -22.93 23.59
N PHE A 259 4.13 -23.56 23.10
CA PHE A 259 4.01 -24.65 22.12
C PHE A 259 3.28 -25.87 22.69
N ALA A 260 3.53 -26.22 23.94
CA ALA A 260 2.81 -27.29 24.62
C ALA A 260 1.30 -26.97 24.76
N LYS A 261 0.97 -25.72 25.13
CA LYS A 261 -0.42 -25.26 25.28
C LYS A 261 -1.18 -25.25 23.94
N CYS A 262 -0.48 -24.90 22.84
CA CYS A 262 -1.09 -24.79 21.51
C CYS A 262 -1.15 -26.13 20.75
N ASN A 263 -0.43 -27.15 21.19
CA ASN A 263 -0.22 -28.39 20.45
C ASN A 263 0.34 -28.16 19.02
N LEU A 264 1.23 -27.19 18.88
CA LEU A 264 1.92 -26.87 17.64
C LEU A 264 3.35 -27.44 17.64
N ASP A 265 3.85 -27.85 16.47
CA ASP A 265 5.22 -28.35 16.33
C ASP A 265 6.23 -27.19 16.29
N SER A 266 7.04 -27.08 17.33
CA SER A 266 8.08 -26.06 17.50
C SER A 266 9.28 -26.23 16.54
N GLN A 267 9.41 -27.41 15.89
CA GLN A 267 10.49 -27.71 14.95
C GLN A 267 10.18 -27.22 13.53
N ARG A 268 8.95 -26.85 13.24
CA ARG A 268 8.56 -26.25 11.97
C ARG A 268 9.25 -24.89 11.79
N ARG A 269 9.37 -24.46 10.52
CA ARG A 269 9.84 -23.09 10.19
C ARG A 269 8.67 -22.13 10.15
N GLY A 270 8.92 -20.85 10.47
CA GLY A 270 7.89 -19.81 10.47
C GLY A 270 7.11 -19.70 9.16
N GLU A 271 7.76 -19.96 8.01
CA GLU A 271 7.12 -19.92 6.69
C GLU A 271 6.01 -20.97 6.47
N THR A 272 5.91 -21.97 7.34
CA THR A 272 4.87 -23.01 7.25
C THR A 272 3.65 -22.74 8.14
N PHE A 273 3.69 -21.69 8.95
CA PHE A 273 2.59 -21.35 9.86
C PHE A 273 1.52 -20.54 9.15
N SER A 274 0.25 -20.92 9.37
CA SER A 274 -0.90 -20.11 8.94
C SER A 274 -1.12 -18.89 9.83
N LEU A 275 -2.00 -17.99 9.41
CA LEU A 275 -2.42 -16.84 10.25
C LEU A 275 -3.04 -17.30 11.56
N GLU A 276 -3.90 -18.33 11.50
CA GLU A 276 -4.56 -18.92 12.67
C GLU A 276 -3.54 -19.52 13.63
N GLU A 277 -2.55 -20.27 13.13
CA GLU A 277 -1.50 -20.85 13.95
C GLU A 277 -0.64 -19.77 14.62
N PHE A 278 -0.32 -18.67 13.89
CA PHE A 278 0.34 -17.51 14.50
C PHE A 278 -0.52 -16.86 15.58
N GLY A 279 -1.83 -16.75 15.38
CA GLY A 279 -2.76 -16.21 16.35
C GLY A 279 -2.80 -17.05 17.65
N ILE A 280 -2.97 -18.36 17.51
CA ILE A 280 -3.00 -19.31 18.64
C ILE A 280 -1.67 -19.26 19.41
N LEU A 281 -0.53 -19.24 18.72
CA LEU A 281 0.79 -19.16 19.33
C LEU A 281 0.99 -17.82 20.06
N ALA A 282 0.59 -16.72 19.44
CA ALA A 282 0.70 -15.40 20.04
C ALA A 282 -0.14 -15.28 21.32
N ASP A 283 -1.36 -15.80 21.31
CA ASP A 283 -2.25 -15.80 22.47
C ASP A 283 -1.70 -16.65 23.64
N ALA A 284 -1.02 -17.74 23.30
CA ALA A 284 -0.35 -18.57 24.32
C ALA A 284 0.89 -17.89 24.93
N MET A 285 1.50 -16.94 24.21
CA MET A 285 2.64 -16.14 24.70
C MET A 285 2.23 -14.95 25.58
N VAL A 286 0.93 -14.60 25.64
CA VAL A 286 0.43 -13.57 26.55
C VAL A 286 0.37 -14.14 27.97
N LYS A 287 1.11 -13.53 28.89
CA LYS A 287 1.03 -13.84 30.32
C LYS A 287 -0.25 -13.23 30.90
N GLU A 288 -0.96 -14.01 31.69
CA GLU A 288 -2.15 -13.54 32.42
C GLU A 288 -1.76 -12.57 33.53
#